data_106b9ecd28fea4df4a46f63baf9ef317
#
_entry.id   106b9ecd28fea4df4a46f63baf9ef317
#
_cell.length_a   1.000
_cell.length_b   1.000
_cell.length_c   1.000
_cell.angle_alpha   90.00
_cell.angle_beta   90.00
_cell.angle_gamma   90.00
#
_symmetry.space_group_name_H-M   'P 1'
#
loop_
_entity.id
_entity.type
_entity.pdbx_description
1 polymer ?
#
loop_
_entity_poly.entity_id
_entity_poly.type
_entity_poly.pdbx_seq_one_letter_code
_entity_poly.pdbx_strand_id
1 'polypeptide(L)'
;QEIVESYQSDDLDFHQMVADIAGVERSLAKTINLGIMYGMGIGKLASILGDISFDEAKSLRNDYDEKVPFIKEMAGAVMAVATRKGEIRTLMGRKCRFPMREPKGFGGYKKVIHMDKLEEEWENIQNTPLDDRDKDWRKKNPINYQVAFTYKALNRLIQASSADQTKRAMLDCFNRGYLPMLTVHDELCFSVRHDENIKEIKQTMENCFPELKVPSRIDVGVGKDWGNAK
;
A
#
# COMPACT_ATOMS: atom_id res chain seq x y z
N GLN A 1 3.02 -20.73 -3.51
CA GLN A 1 2.89 -21.69 -2.40
C GLN A 1 4.21 -21.76 -1.63
N GLU A 2 5.34 -21.90 -2.31
CA GLU A 2 6.70 -21.96 -1.76
C GLU A 2 7.05 -20.79 -0.81
N ILE A 3 6.66 -19.55 -1.18
CA ILE A 3 6.85 -18.36 -0.33
C ILE A 3 6.02 -18.43 0.96
N VAL A 4 4.80 -18.96 0.90
CA VAL A 4 3.95 -19.12 2.08
C VAL A 4 4.57 -20.15 3.04
N GLU A 5 5.09 -21.24 2.52
CA GLU A 5 5.77 -22.29 3.27
C GLU A 5 7.04 -21.75 3.94
N SER A 6 7.83 -20.94 3.21
CA SER A 6 9.03 -20.28 3.76
C SER A 6 8.70 -19.27 4.86
N TYR A 7 7.57 -18.54 4.77
CA TYR A 7 7.10 -17.68 5.86
C TYR A 7 6.59 -18.47 7.07
N GLN A 8 6.04 -19.67 6.85
CA GLN A 8 5.57 -20.55 7.94
C GLN A 8 6.72 -21.22 8.69
N SER A 9 7.81 -21.55 7.97
CA SER A 9 9.01 -22.17 8.54
C SER A 9 10.04 -21.22 9.15
N ASP A 10 9.81 -19.90 9.09
CA ASP A 10 10.75 -18.85 9.51
C ASP A 10 12.03 -18.72 8.66
N ASP A 11 12.10 -19.40 7.51
CA ASP A 11 13.32 -19.47 6.70
C ASP A 11 13.48 -18.28 5.74
N LEU A 12 12.43 -17.46 5.55
CA LEU A 12 12.45 -16.35 4.58
C LEU A 12 12.62 -15.00 5.24
N ASP A 13 13.81 -14.42 5.16
CA ASP A 13 14.03 -13.00 5.38
C ASP A 13 13.98 -12.23 4.05
N PHE A 14 12.81 -11.71 3.72
CA PHE A 14 12.59 -10.93 2.49
C PHE A 14 13.50 -9.71 2.38
N HIS A 15 13.85 -9.09 3.50
CA HIS A 15 14.71 -7.92 3.49
C HIS A 15 16.17 -8.29 3.29
N GLN A 16 16.59 -9.45 3.81
CA GLN A 16 17.92 -9.98 3.54
C GLN A 16 18.08 -10.35 2.07
N MET A 17 17.09 -11.03 1.48
CA MET A 17 17.12 -11.34 0.05
C MET A 17 17.26 -10.07 -0.82
N VAL A 18 16.57 -8.99 -0.49
CA VAL A 18 16.72 -7.70 -1.20
C VAL A 18 18.08 -7.06 -0.93
N ALA A 19 18.65 -7.20 0.28
CA ALA A 19 19.98 -6.74 0.61
C ALA A 19 21.03 -7.42 -0.27
N ASP A 20 20.92 -8.72 -0.45
CA ASP A 20 21.82 -9.54 -1.28
C ASP A 20 21.72 -9.17 -2.76
N ILE A 21 20.50 -8.87 -3.26
CA ILE A 21 20.27 -8.42 -4.64
C ILE A 21 20.91 -7.06 -4.89
N ALA A 22 20.72 -6.14 -3.97
CA ALA A 22 21.10 -4.74 -4.12
C ALA A 22 22.53 -4.45 -3.65
N GLY A 23 23.20 -5.39 -2.97
CA GLY A 23 24.52 -5.19 -2.38
C GLY A 23 24.53 -4.12 -1.28
N VAL A 24 23.45 -4.03 -0.48
CA VAL A 24 23.27 -3.00 0.55
C VAL A 24 22.99 -3.61 1.93
N GLU A 25 23.11 -2.80 2.96
CA GLU A 25 22.72 -3.16 4.32
C GLU A 25 21.24 -3.55 4.40
N ARG A 26 20.89 -4.54 5.24
CA ARG A 26 19.52 -5.05 5.43
C ARG A 26 18.50 -3.95 5.82
N SER A 27 18.93 -2.95 6.60
CA SER A 27 18.09 -1.80 6.98
C SER A 27 17.69 -0.94 5.78
N LEU A 28 18.62 -0.71 4.85
CA LEU A 28 18.38 -0.01 3.60
C LEU A 28 17.54 -0.87 2.65
N ALA A 29 17.81 -2.17 2.59
CA ALA A 29 17.03 -3.12 1.81
C ALA A 29 15.57 -3.16 2.24
N LYS A 30 15.26 -3.04 3.54
CA LYS A 30 13.89 -2.89 4.05
C LYS A 30 13.18 -1.68 3.44
N THR A 31 13.87 -0.54 3.40
CA THR A 31 13.34 0.70 2.81
C THR A 31 13.10 0.55 1.30
N ILE A 32 14.03 -0.08 0.59
CA ILE A 32 13.92 -0.36 -0.85
C ILE A 32 12.73 -1.29 -1.14
N ASN A 33 12.65 -2.41 -0.42
CA ASN A 33 11.59 -3.40 -0.59
C ASN A 33 10.20 -2.80 -0.37
N LEU A 34 10.00 -2.12 0.76
CA LEU A 34 8.74 -1.44 1.05
C LEU A 34 8.44 -0.34 0.02
N GLY A 35 9.46 0.42 -0.38
CA GLY A 35 9.31 1.45 -1.41
C GLY A 35 8.85 0.88 -2.76
N ILE A 36 9.45 -0.22 -3.20
CA ILE A 36 9.07 -0.93 -4.44
C ILE A 36 7.63 -1.45 -4.34
N MET A 37 7.29 -2.10 -3.25
CA MET A 37 5.92 -2.59 -3.01
C MET A 37 4.89 -1.45 -3.01
N TYR A 38 5.29 -0.26 -2.59
CA TYR A 38 4.43 0.93 -2.56
C TYR A 38 4.49 1.77 -3.85
N GLY A 39 5.14 1.26 -4.89
CA GLY A 39 5.17 1.90 -6.21
C GLY A 39 6.24 2.97 -6.37
N MET A 40 7.35 2.87 -5.64
CA MET A 40 8.50 3.76 -5.79
C MET A 40 9.05 3.71 -7.23
N GLY A 41 9.21 4.87 -7.84
CA GLY A 41 9.81 5.01 -9.15
C GLY A 41 11.35 4.92 -9.12
N ILE A 42 11.95 4.65 -10.29
CA ILE A 42 13.40 4.45 -10.46
C ILE A 42 14.21 5.67 -9.97
N GLY A 43 13.76 6.89 -10.26
CA GLY A 43 14.47 8.11 -9.82
C GLY A 43 14.54 8.24 -8.28
N LYS A 44 13.49 7.83 -7.56
CA LYS A 44 13.49 7.81 -6.10
C LYS A 44 14.38 6.67 -5.56
N LEU A 45 14.39 5.53 -6.24
CA LEU A 45 15.30 4.42 -5.91
C LEU A 45 16.76 4.84 -6.05
N ALA A 46 17.13 5.50 -7.16
CA ALA A 46 18.47 6.05 -7.37
C ALA A 46 18.90 6.99 -6.23
N SER A 47 18.02 7.93 -5.87
CA SER A 47 18.27 8.89 -4.78
C SER A 47 18.47 8.23 -3.40
N ILE A 48 17.76 7.13 -3.11
CA ILE A 48 17.88 6.40 -1.84
C ILE A 48 19.19 5.62 -1.77
N LEU A 49 19.69 5.14 -2.91
CA LEU A 49 20.92 4.35 -3.00
C LEU A 49 22.20 5.19 -3.03
N GLY A 50 22.11 6.52 -2.86
CA GLY A 50 23.27 7.40 -2.79
C GLY A 50 23.76 7.86 -4.15
N ASP A 51 22.83 8.34 -4.96
CA ASP A 51 23.09 8.98 -6.26
C ASP A 51 23.72 8.06 -7.32
N ILE A 52 23.34 6.81 -7.35
CA ILE A 52 23.61 5.94 -8.48
C ILE A 52 22.89 6.46 -9.75
N SER A 53 23.40 6.12 -10.92
CA SER A 53 22.77 6.50 -12.17
C SER A 53 21.36 5.92 -12.31
N PHE A 54 20.55 6.56 -13.16
CA PHE A 54 19.20 6.06 -13.47
C PHE A 54 19.23 4.66 -14.09
N ASP A 55 20.24 4.35 -14.89
CA ASP A 55 20.40 3.05 -15.57
C ASP A 55 20.79 1.96 -14.56
N GLU A 56 21.66 2.24 -13.60
CA GLU A 56 21.99 1.31 -12.51
C GLU A 56 20.77 1.04 -11.63
N ALA A 57 20.01 2.07 -11.24
CA ALA A 57 18.78 1.90 -10.49
C ALA A 57 17.72 1.11 -11.27
N LYS A 58 17.67 1.28 -12.60
CA LYS A 58 16.78 0.53 -13.49
C LYS A 58 17.19 -0.94 -13.58
N SER A 59 18.49 -1.23 -13.69
CA SER A 59 19.00 -2.60 -13.68
C SER A 59 18.64 -3.30 -12.38
N LEU A 60 18.91 -2.67 -11.24
CA LEU A 60 18.57 -3.20 -9.93
C LEU A 60 17.06 -3.49 -9.78
N ARG A 61 16.23 -2.58 -10.32
CA ARG A 61 14.79 -2.79 -10.31
C ARG A 61 14.37 -4.00 -11.14
N ASN A 62 15.03 -4.22 -12.29
CA ASN A 62 14.76 -5.37 -13.14
C ASN A 62 15.19 -6.68 -12.43
N ASP A 63 16.37 -6.70 -11.80
CA ASP A 63 16.86 -7.86 -11.04
C ASP A 63 15.92 -8.21 -9.88
N TYR A 64 15.38 -7.17 -9.20
CA TYR A 64 14.34 -7.36 -8.20
C TYR A 64 13.06 -7.96 -8.79
N ASP A 65 12.57 -7.39 -9.89
CA ASP A 65 11.33 -7.84 -10.55
C ASP A 65 11.47 -9.28 -11.10
N GLU A 66 12.67 -9.71 -11.48
CA GLU A 66 12.96 -11.09 -11.91
C GLU A 66 12.99 -12.08 -10.74
N LYS A 67 13.55 -11.67 -9.59
CA LYS A 67 13.63 -12.52 -8.40
C LYS A 67 12.33 -12.55 -7.59
N VAL A 68 11.50 -11.51 -7.71
CA VAL A 68 10.24 -11.35 -6.97
C VAL A 68 9.08 -11.02 -7.93
N PRO A 69 8.82 -11.83 -8.95
CA PRO A 69 7.88 -11.51 -10.03
C PRO A 69 6.44 -11.33 -9.53
N PHE A 70 6.05 -12.05 -8.50
CA PHE A 70 4.69 -12.00 -7.94
C PHE A 70 4.27 -10.61 -7.43
N ILE A 71 5.21 -9.77 -6.97
CA ILE A 71 4.88 -8.40 -6.53
C ILE A 71 4.45 -7.55 -7.73
N LYS A 72 5.18 -7.64 -8.83
CA LYS A 72 4.86 -6.94 -10.08
C LYS A 72 3.52 -7.42 -10.67
N GLU A 73 3.31 -8.73 -10.71
CA GLU A 73 2.08 -9.35 -11.19
C GLU A 73 0.87 -8.92 -10.34
N MET A 74 1.00 -8.99 -9.02
CA MET A 74 -0.04 -8.56 -8.09
C MET A 74 -0.33 -7.07 -8.22
N ALA A 75 0.69 -6.22 -8.31
CA ALA A 75 0.53 -4.78 -8.53
C ALA A 75 -0.24 -4.49 -9.82
N GLY A 76 0.13 -5.16 -10.92
CA GLY A 76 -0.57 -5.06 -12.21
C GLY A 76 -2.03 -5.49 -12.13
N ALA A 77 -2.30 -6.63 -11.50
CA ALA A 77 -3.65 -7.16 -11.34
C ALA A 77 -4.55 -6.21 -10.52
N VAL A 78 -4.07 -5.74 -9.37
CA VAL A 78 -4.83 -4.82 -8.50
C VAL A 78 -5.03 -3.46 -9.19
N MET A 79 -4.01 -2.95 -9.88
CA MET A 79 -4.12 -1.72 -10.67
C MET A 79 -5.17 -1.83 -11.78
N ALA A 80 -5.21 -2.96 -12.50
CA ALA A 80 -6.22 -3.21 -13.54
C ALA A 80 -7.64 -3.20 -12.96
N VAL A 81 -7.86 -3.79 -11.78
CA VAL A 81 -9.14 -3.74 -11.08
C VAL A 81 -9.50 -2.31 -10.68
N ALA A 82 -8.57 -1.56 -10.09
CA ALA A 82 -8.77 -0.16 -9.70
C ALA A 82 -9.12 0.72 -10.93
N THR A 83 -8.40 0.54 -12.04
CA THR A 83 -8.66 1.28 -13.28
C THR A 83 -10.03 0.99 -13.86
N ARG A 84 -10.46 -0.28 -13.84
CA ARG A 84 -11.75 -0.69 -14.41
C ARG A 84 -12.94 -0.34 -13.54
N LYS A 85 -12.82 -0.55 -12.21
CA LYS A 85 -13.95 -0.43 -11.26
C LYS A 85 -13.97 0.88 -10.48
N GLY A 86 -12.86 1.64 -10.45
CA GLY A 86 -12.69 2.81 -9.58
C GLY A 86 -12.65 2.44 -8.09
N GLU A 87 -12.58 1.16 -7.76
CA GLU A 87 -12.45 0.65 -6.39
C GLU A 87 -11.71 -0.69 -6.36
N ILE A 88 -11.11 -0.98 -5.20
CA ILE A 88 -10.61 -2.30 -4.83
C ILE A 88 -11.23 -2.70 -3.50
N ARG A 89 -11.08 -3.97 -3.12
CA ARG A 89 -11.53 -4.46 -1.82
C ARG A 89 -10.36 -4.99 -1.00
N THR A 90 -10.36 -4.70 0.29
CA THR A 90 -9.45 -5.31 1.25
C THR A 90 -9.69 -6.82 1.35
N LEU A 91 -8.80 -7.53 2.03
CA LEU A 91 -8.97 -8.96 2.32
C LEU A 91 -10.27 -9.24 3.12
N MET A 92 -10.74 -8.29 3.92
CA MET A 92 -12.02 -8.35 4.64
C MET A 92 -13.21 -7.81 3.84
N GLY A 93 -13.05 -7.51 2.55
CA GLY A 93 -14.12 -7.08 1.65
C GLY A 93 -14.48 -5.60 1.71
N ARG A 94 -13.82 -4.78 2.57
CA ARG A 94 -14.06 -3.34 2.65
C ARG A 94 -13.63 -2.64 1.37
N LYS A 95 -14.44 -1.72 0.88
CA LYS A 95 -14.17 -0.94 -0.33
C LYS A 95 -13.15 0.15 -0.11
N CYS A 96 -12.14 0.21 -0.98
CA CYS A 96 -11.19 1.31 -1.12
C CYS A 96 -11.43 1.99 -2.46
N ARG A 97 -12.01 3.18 -2.46
CA ARG A 97 -12.41 3.91 -3.66
C ARG A 97 -11.30 4.78 -4.20
N PHE A 98 -11.28 4.95 -5.54
CA PHE A 98 -10.43 5.89 -6.26
C PHE A 98 -11.32 6.98 -6.87
N PRO A 99 -11.66 8.03 -6.11
CA PRO A 99 -12.63 9.02 -6.57
C PRO A 99 -12.04 10.04 -7.54
N MET A 100 -10.72 10.10 -7.67
CA MET A 100 -10.07 11.09 -8.53
C MET A 100 -10.02 10.64 -9.98
N ARG A 101 -10.13 11.61 -10.88
CA ARG A 101 -10.07 11.42 -12.33
C ARG A 101 -8.98 12.30 -12.92
N GLU A 102 -8.30 11.82 -13.95
CA GLU A 102 -7.30 12.54 -14.73
C GLU A 102 -7.58 12.40 -16.22
N PRO A 103 -7.27 13.42 -17.05
CA PRO A 103 -7.40 13.31 -18.48
C PRO A 103 -6.51 12.21 -19.05
N LYS A 104 -7.04 11.43 -20.01
CA LYS A 104 -6.23 10.54 -20.85
C LYS A 104 -5.50 11.40 -21.88
N GLY A 105 -4.19 11.21 -22.02
CA GLY A 105 -3.43 11.87 -23.06
C GLY A 105 -1.97 12.09 -22.69
N PHE A 106 -1.16 12.35 -23.69
CA PHE A 106 0.26 12.62 -23.56
C PHE A 106 0.52 14.11 -23.33
N GLY A 107 1.43 14.42 -22.40
CA GLY A 107 2.09 15.72 -22.28
C GLY A 107 1.29 16.79 -21.57
N GLY A 108 1.95 17.50 -20.67
CA GLY A 108 1.43 18.65 -19.97
C GLY A 108 0.90 18.36 -18.55
N TYR A 109 0.58 19.42 -17.84
CA TYR A 109 0.02 19.36 -16.49
C TYR A 109 -1.37 18.71 -16.51
N LYS A 110 -1.49 17.55 -15.85
CA LYS A 110 -2.77 16.86 -15.73
C LYS A 110 -3.53 17.39 -14.53
N LYS A 111 -4.58 18.15 -14.76
CA LYS A 111 -5.50 18.55 -13.69
C LYS A 111 -6.26 17.31 -13.21
N VAL A 112 -6.02 16.92 -11.97
CA VAL A 112 -6.75 15.84 -11.32
C VAL A 112 -7.96 16.40 -10.59
N ILE A 113 -9.15 15.87 -10.89
CA ILE A 113 -10.43 16.34 -10.35
C ILE A 113 -11.17 15.20 -9.63
N HIS A 114 -11.98 15.55 -8.64
CA HIS A 114 -12.86 14.59 -8.00
C HIS A 114 -14.02 14.23 -8.93
N MET A 115 -14.46 12.97 -8.92
CA MET A 115 -15.50 12.47 -9.82
C MET A 115 -16.83 13.24 -9.68
N ASP A 116 -17.15 13.73 -8.49
CA ASP A 116 -18.39 14.50 -8.23
C ASP A 116 -18.36 15.91 -8.88
N LYS A 117 -17.16 16.39 -9.26
CA LYS A 117 -16.97 17.68 -9.94
C LYS A 117 -16.75 17.52 -11.44
N LEU A 118 -16.86 16.31 -11.96
CA LEU A 118 -16.57 16.03 -13.36
C LEU A 118 -17.55 16.71 -14.30
N GLU A 119 -18.84 16.70 -13.95
CA GLU A 119 -19.91 17.34 -14.73
C GLU A 119 -19.75 18.87 -14.75
N GLU A 120 -19.52 19.49 -13.59
CA GLU A 120 -19.26 20.91 -13.47
C GLU A 120 -18.04 21.36 -14.30
N GLU A 121 -16.94 20.62 -14.21
CA GLU A 121 -15.74 20.91 -15.00
C GLU A 121 -15.97 20.71 -16.49
N TRP A 122 -16.79 19.73 -16.87
CA TRP A 122 -17.17 19.50 -18.26
C TRP A 122 -18.01 20.66 -18.81
N GLU A 123 -18.99 21.17 -18.06
CA GLU A 123 -19.77 22.34 -18.41
C GLU A 123 -18.90 23.60 -18.54
N ASN A 124 -17.96 23.80 -17.59
CA ASN A 124 -17.02 24.92 -17.66
C ASN A 124 -16.14 24.88 -18.92
N ILE A 125 -15.67 23.68 -19.29
CA ILE A 125 -14.88 23.46 -20.50
C ILE A 125 -15.72 23.77 -21.75
N GLN A 126 -16.98 23.37 -21.79
CA GLN A 126 -17.88 23.63 -22.92
C GLN A 126 -18.23 25.12 -23.07
N ASN A 127 -18.41 25.79 -21.94
CA ASN A 127 -18.78 27.22 -21.91
C ASN A 127 -17.59 28.20 -22.07
N THR A 128 -16.34 27.69 -21.99
CA THR A 128 -15.15 28.53 -22.18
C THR A 128 -15.06 28.97 -23.65
N PRO A 129 -15.01 30.27 -23.93
CA PRO A 129 -14.82 30.75 -25.30
C PRO A 129 -13.50 30.25 -25.90
N LEU A 130 -13.60 29.60 -27.04
CA LEU A 130 -12.46 29.06 -27.77
C LEU A 130 -12.39 29.74 -29.14
N ASP A 131 -11.15 29.93 -29.64
CA ASP A 131 -10.99 30.21 -31.03
C ASP A 131 -11.40 29.04 -31.92
N ASP A 132 -11.59 29.25 -33.21
CA ASP A 132 -12.12 28.20 -34.09
C ASP A 132 -11.15 27.02 -34.27
N ARG A 133 -9.85 27.23 -34.15
CA ARG A 133 -8.82 26.15 -34.17
C ARG A 133 -8.93 25.27 -32.96
N ASP A 134 -9.13 25.84 -31.80
CA ASP A 134 -9.26 25.07 -30.56
C ASP A 134 -10.59 24.33 -30.50
N LYS A 135 -11.67 24.88 -31.05
CA LYS A 135 -12.97 24.20 -31.19
C LYS A 135 -12.86 22.94 -32.07
N ASP A 136 -12.22 23.05 -33.22
CA ASP A 136 -12.03 21.92 -34.12
C ASP A 136 -11.08 20.84 -33.54
N TRP A 137 -10.04 21.29 -32.86
CA TRP A 137 -9.15 20.36 -32.19
C TRP A 137 -9.87 19.60 -31.05
N ARG A 138 -10.68 20.25 -30.23
CA ARG A 138 -11.47 19.62 -29.16
C ARG A 138 -12.53 18.67 -29.68
N LYS A 139 -13.19 18.95 -30.79
CA LYS A 139 -14.11 18.01 -31.42
C LYS A 139 -13.42 16.73 -31.87
N LYS A 140 -12.19 16.84 -32.38
CA LYS A 140 -11.38 15.67 -32.80
C LYS A 140 -10.72 14.95 -31.64
N ASN A 141 -10.50 15.65 -30.52
CA ASN A 141 -9.81 15.14 -29.34
C ASN A 141 -10.66 15.33 -28.08
N PRO A 142 -11.77 14.60 -27.92
CA PRO A 142 -12.60 14.73 -26.73
C PRO A 142 -11.78 14.34 -25.50
N ILE A 143 -11.92 15.14 -24.43
CA ILE A 143 -11.22 14.87 -23.18
C ILE A 143 -11.83 13.64 -22.55
N ASN A 144 -11.12 12.52 -22.62
CA ASN A 144 -11.48 11.30 -21.93
C ASN A 144 -10.80 11.29 -20.57
N TYR A 145 -11.57 11.05 -19.52
CA TYR A 145 -11.06 10.89 -18.18
C TYR A 145 -10.87 9.41 -17.83
N GLN A 146 -9.85 9.15 -17.04
CA GLN A 146 -9.57 7.84 -16.44
C GLN A 146 -9.43 7.95 -14.92
N VAL A 147 -9.50 6.83 -14.23
CA VAL A 147 -9.26 6.78 -12.78
C VAL A 147 -7.83 7.17 -12.50
N ALA A 148 -7.64 8.19 -11.65
CA ALA A 148 -6.32 8.66 -11.26
C ALA A 148 -5.73 7.85 -10.11
N PHE A 149 -4.39 7.88 -9.97
CA PHE A 149 -3.64 7.27 -8.88
C PHE A 149 -3.77 5.75 -8.74
N THR A 150 -4.16 5.04 -9.78
CA THR A 150 -4.34 3.58 -9.76
C THR A 150 -3.04 2.83 -9.52
N TYR A 151 -1.88 3.43 -9.81
CA TYR A 151 -0.57 2.88 -9.46
C TYR A 151 -0.36 2.69 -7.94
N LYS A 152 -1.16 3.38 -7.10
CA LYS A 152 -1.17 3.21 -5.63
C LYS A 152 -2.07 2.06 -5.17
N ALA A 153 -2.67 1.29 -6.08
CA ALA A 153 -3.70 0.31 -5.73
C ALA A 153 -3.16 -0.80 -4.84
N LEU A 154 -1.96 -1.33 -5.11
CA LEU A 154 -1.33 -2.34 -4.25
C LEU A 154 -1.05 -1.80 -2.84
N ASN A 155 -0.46 -0.61 -2.74
CA ASN A 155 -0.24 0.04 -1.44
C ASN A 155 -1.56 0.19 -0.66
N ARG A 156 -2.62 0.69 -1.31
CA ARG A 156 -3.94 0.81 -0.67
C ARG A 156 -4.51 -0.52 -0.23
N LEU A 157 -4.34 -1.57 -1.04
CA LEU A 157 -4.78 -2.92 -0.68
C LEU A 157 -4.10 -3.41 0.59
N ILE A 158 -2.77 -3.33 0.65
CA ILE A 158 -1.96 -3.78 1.78
C ILE A 158 -2.31 -2.96 3.04
N GLN A 159 -2.18 -1.63 2.97
CA GLN A 159 -2.39 -0.75 4.11
C GLN A 159 -3.83 -0.82 4.66
N ALA A 160 -4.81 -0.87 3.77
CA ALA A 160 -6.19 -0.97 4.19
C ALA A 160 -6.53 -2.34 4.78
N SER A 161 -5.93 -3.42 4.28
CA SER A 161 -6.12 -4.77 4.85
C SER A 161 -5.45 -4.90 6.21
N SER A 162 -4.24 -4.33 6.38
CA SER A 162 -3.55 -4.25 7.67
C SER A 162 -4.38 -3.47 8.71
N ALA A 163 -4.94 -2.31 8.30
CA ALA A 163 -5.82 -1.54 9.18
C ALA A 163 -7.11 -2.30 9.56
N ASP A 164 -7.64 -3.15 8.68
CA ASP A 164 -8.79 -4.00 8.99
C ASP A 164 -8.41 -5.08 10.00
N GLN A 165 -7.21 -5.67 9.87
CA GLN A 165 -6.66 -6.65 10.81
C GLN A 165 -6.50 -6.04 12.21
N THR A 166 -5.89 -4.84 12.31
CA THR A 166 -5.74 -4.14 13.60
C THR A 166 -7.10 -3.86 14.26
N LYS A 167 -8.10 -3.42 13.48
CA LYS A 167 -9.47 -3.21 13.99
C LYS A 167 -10.15 -4.49 14.44
N ARG A 168 -9.91 -5.60 13.75
CA ARG A 168 -10.44 -6.89 14.15
C ARG A 168 -9.77 -7.36 15.43
N ALA A 169 -8.45 -7.24 15.55
CA ALA A 169 -7.70 -7.53 16.77
C ALA A 169 -8.22 -6.72 17.96
N MET A 170 -8.46 -5.42 17.76
CA MET A 170 -9.04 -4.52 18.75
C MET A 170 -10.41 -5.03 19.24
N LEU A 171 -11.30 -5.39 18.31
CA LEU A 171 -12.63 -5.89 18.63
C LEU A 171 -12.56 -7.24 19.35
N ASP A 172 -11.72 -8.15 18.91
CA ASP A 172 -11.59 -9.49 19.49
C ASP A 172 -10.99 -9.43 20.91
N CYS A 173 -10.03 -8.52 21.16
CA CYS A 173 -9.52 -8.24 22.51
C CYS A 173 -10.61 -7.63 23.41
N PHE A 174 -11.34 -6.64 22.89
CA PHE A 174 -12.44 -6.01 23.64
C PHE A 174 -13.50 -7.03 24.06
N ASN A 175 -13.91 -7.92 23.15
CA ASN A 175 -14.91 -8.95 23.43
C ASN A 175 -14.44 -9.98 24.47
N ARG A 176 -13.13 -10.10 24.71
CA ARG A 176 -12.52 -10.92 25.77
C ARG A 176 -12.31 -10.17 27.08
N GLY A 177 -12.73 -8.89 27.15
CA GLY A 177 -12.61 -8.06 28.33
C GLY A 177 -11.29 -7.27 28.41
N TYR A 178 -10.46 -7.29 27.36
CA TYR A 178 -9.24 -6.48 27.26
C TYR A 178 -9.54 -5.19 26.52
N LEU A 179 -9.62 -4.08 27.25
CA LEU A 179 -9.91 -2.76 26.66
C LEU A 179 -8.63 -2.15 26.05
N PRO A 180 -8.56 -1.98 24.73
CA PRO A 180 -7.49 -1.19 24.11
C PRO A 180 -7.61 0.27 24.52
N MET A 181 -6.58 0.81 25.18
CA MET A 181 -6.56 2.18 25.69
C MET A 181 -6.11 3.20 24.64
N LEU A 182 -5.22 2.78 23.75
CA LEU A 182 -4.65 3.60 22.70
C LEU A 182 -4.35 2.74 21.47
N THR A 183 -4.50 3.32 20.30
CA THR A 183 -4.06 2.74 19.02
C THR A 183 -3.15 3.73 18.30
N VAL A 184 -1.98 3.27 17.86
CA VAL A 184 -1.02 4.05 17.11
C VAL A 184 -0.57 3.22 15.91
N HIS A 185 -1.04 3.57 14.71
CA HIS A 185 -0.82 2.81 13.47
C HIS A 185 -1.29 1.35 13.60
N ASP A 186 -0.37 0.40 13.67
CA ASP A 186 -0.55 -1.05 13.82
C ASP A 186 -0.34 -1.55 15.26
N GLU A 187 -0.13 -0.63 16.21
CA GLU A 187 0.10 -0.90 17.62
C GLU A 187 -1.19 -0.74 18.43
N LEU A 188 -1.43 -1.65 19.36
CA LEU A 188 -2.49 -1.56 20.39
C LEU A 188 -1.87 -1.53 21.77
N CYS A 189 -2.23 -0.53 22.57
CA CYS A 189 -1.77 -0.38 23.95
C CYS A 189 -2.87 -0.81 24.92
N PHE A 190 -2.51 -1.62 25.89
CA PHE A 190 -3.40 -2.13 26.93
C PHE A 190 -2.84 -1.81 28.32
N SER A 191 -3.71 -1.60 29.28
CA SER A 191 -3.35 -1.62 30.69
C SER A 191 -3.63 -3.01 31.24
N VAL A 192 -2.61 -3.71 31.69
CA VAL A 192 -2.72 -5.09 32.18
C VAL A 192 -2.25 -5.18 33.63
N ARG A 193 -2.84 -6.09 34.40
CA ARG A 193 -2.49 -6.30 35.81
C ARG A 193 -1.63 -7.55 36.04
N HIS A 194 -1.70 -8.50 35.11
CA HIS A 194 -1.05 -9.82 35.25
C HIS A 194 -0.43 -10.22 33.92
N ASP A 195 0.72 -10.89 33.97
CA ASP A 195 1.47 -11.32 32.77
C ASP A 195 0.71 -12.37 31.95
N GLU A 196 -0.18 -13.14 32.55
CA GLU A 196 -1.05 -14.10 31.86
C GLU A 196 -1.95 -13.41 30.83
N ASN A 197 -2.43 -12.21 31.14
CA ASN A 197 -3.26 -11.42 30.23
C ASN A 197 -2.49 -11.00 28.97
N ILE A 198 -1.18 -10.76 29.09
CA ILE A 198 -0.31 -10.40 27.96
C ILE A 198 -0.28 -11.53 26.94
N LYS A 199 -0.14 -12.76 27.39
CA LYS A 199 -0.13 -13.95 26.51
C LYS A 199 -1.46 -14.13 25.80
N GLU A 200 -2.57 -13.95 26.50
CA GLU A 200 -3.90 -14.07 25.91
C GLU A 200 -4.21 -12.95 24.91
N ILE A 201 -3.83 -11.70 25.21
CA ILE A 201 -3.92 -10.58 24.28
C ILE A 201 -3.10 -10.87 23.01
N LYS A 202 -1.84 -11.28 23.17
CA LYS A 202 -0.96 -11.65 22.04
C LYS A 202 -1.61 -12.71 21.16
N GLN A 203 -2.04 -13.83 21.74
CA GLN A 203 -2.69 -14.91 20.99
C GLN A 203 -3.98 -14.45 20.30
N THR A 204 -4.76 -13.59 20.94
CA THR A 204 -5.99 -13.03 20.35
C THR A 204 -5.66 -12.18 19.12
N MET A 205 -4.63 -11.34 19.21
CA MET A 205 -4.20 -10.49 18.10
C MET A 205 -3.60 -11.31 16.95
N GLU A 206 -2.77 -12.32 17.25
CA GLU A 206 -2.16 -13.20 16.25
C GLU A 206 -3.19 -14.02 15.47
N ASN A 207 -4.29 -14.42 16.11
CA ASN A 207 -5.34 -15.25 15.53
C ASN A 207 -6.58 -14.47 15.06
N CYS A 208 -6.55 -13.14 15.09
CA CYS A 208 -7.71 -12.32 14.73
C CYS A 208 -8.10 -12.43 13.26
N PHE A 209 -7.22 -12.92 12.37
CA PHE A 209 -7.47 -13.06 10.96
C PHE A 209 -7.02 -14.43 10.44
N PRO A 210 -7.77 -15.50 10.74
CA PRO A 210 -7.38 -16.90 10.46
C PRO A 210 -7.35 -17.23 8.95
N GLU A 211 -7.92 -16.38 8.09
CA GLU A 211 -7.89 -16.54 6.65
C GLU A 211 -6.52 -16.23 6.03
N LEU A 212 -5.62 -15.57 6.78
CA LEU A 212 -4.25 -15.37 6.34
C LEU A 212 -3.49 -16.70 6.35
N LYS A 213 -2.83 -17.00 5.24
CA LYS A 213 -2.04 -18.22 5.09
C LYS A 213 -0.67 -18.12 5.78
N VAL A 214 -0.25 -16.92 6.14
CA VAL A 214 0.99 -16.63 6.86
C VAL A 214 0.67 -16.22 8.29
N PRO A 215 1.51 -16.58 9.29
CA PRO A 215 1.26 -16.22 10.67
C PRO A 215 1.37 -14.70 10.85
N SER A 216 0.41 -14.12 11.58
CA SER A 216 0.53 -12.74 12.08
C SER A 216 1.31 -12.81 13.38
N ARG A 217 2.53 -12.28 13.39
CA ARG A 217 3.36 -12.25 14.59
C ARG A 217 3.23 -10.89 15.26
N ILE A 218 3.09 -10.93 16.59
CA ILE A 218 2.94 -9.74 17.42
C ILE A 218 4.16 -9.63 18.34
N ASP A 219 4.87 -8.50 18.21
CA ASP A 219 5.89 -8.11 19.15
C ASP A 219 5.23 -7.45 20.38
N VAL A 220 5.74 -7.73 21.55
CA VAL A 220 5.18 -7.23 22.81
C VAL A 220 6.23 -6.48 23.58
N GLY A 221 5.98 -5.18 23.78
CA GLY A 221 6.72 -4.35 24.71
C GLY A 221 5.95 -4.19 26.03
N VAL A 222 6.63 -4.26 27.17
CA VAL A 222 6.06 -4.08 28.50
C VAL A 222 6.78 -2.99 29.25
N GLY A 223 6.04 -2.06 29.84
CA GLY A 223 6.60 -0.94 30.61
C GLY A 223 5.59 -0.36 31.58
N LYS A 224 6.03 0.57 32.43
CA LYS A 224 5.16 1.29 33.36
C LYS A 224 4.23 2.28 32.66
N ASP A 225 4.63 2.71 31.50
CA ASP A 225 3.90 3.61 30.61
C ASP A 225 4.29 3.30 29.16
N TRP A 226 3.55 3.90 28.19
CA TRP A 226 3.78 3.68 26.77
C TRP A 226 5.21 4.04 26.31
N GLY A 227 5.79 5.12 26.85
CA GLY A 227 7.13 5.55 26.47
C GLY A 227 8.25 4.59 26.90
N ASN A 228 7.98 3.76 27.91
CA ASN A 228 8.90 2.77 28.47
C ASN A 228 8.57 1.31 28.04
N ALA A 229 7.47 1.10 27.35
CA ALA A 229 7.13 -0.19 26.76
C ALA A 229 7.97 -0.42 25.48
N LYS A 230 8.98 -1.31 25.58
CA LYS A 230 9.90 -1.67 24.49
C LYS A 230 10.02 -3.20 24.42
#